data_59ad38ebe60b2a381ea48b64e02d51d4
#
_entry.id   59ad38ebe60b2a381ea48b64e02d51d4
#
_cell.length_a   1.000
_cell.length_b   1.000
_cell.length_c   1.000
_cell.angle_alpha   90.00
_cell.angle_beta   90.00
_cell.angle_gamma   90.00
#
_symmetry.space_group_name_H-M   'P 1'
#
loop_
_entity.id
_entity.type
_entity.pdbx_description
1 polymer ?
#
loop_
_entity_poly.entity_id
_entity_poly.type
_entity_poly.pdbx_seq_one_letter_code
_entity_poly.pdbx_strand_id
1 'polypeptide(L)'
;MEENTERVSRNFIEDIIDKDIAEGRTKKVITRFPPEPNGYLHIGHAKSILLNYGLAKEYGGQFNLRFDDTNPTKEKTEFVESIKADVEWLGADFEDRCFFASNYFEEMYEAAIKLIKKGKAFVCDLSADEIREYRGTLTEPGKNSPYRERSIEENLDLFERMKNGEFPDGSKVLRAKIDMSSPNMNMRDPVIYRIARMTHHNTGDDWCIYPMYDFAHPIEDAVEGVTHSICTLEFEDHRPLYDWVVRELEYENPPKQIEFAKLYLTNVVTGKRYIKKLVDNGIVDGWDDPRLVTISALRRRGYTPESIKLFMELSGVTKSNASSDYAMLEYCIRETLKLEKKRVMAVLDPVKLVITNFPEGETEWLDAPHNLENEALGSRKLAFTRELYIEREDFMIDPPKKYFRLFPGNEVRLMNAYFVTCTGYDVDENGRVTEIRCTYDPETKSGSGFEGRKVKGTIHWVSASHAVPCEVRLYENIVDEEKGVYNEDGELNLNPNSLTIIKNAFVEESLKGTTEVEQYQFVRNGFFCLDSKDSRPEMPVFNRIVSLKSSYNPHKA
;
A
#
# COMPACT_ATOMS: atom_id res chain seq x y z
N MET A 1 24.10 13.16 31.73
CA MET A 1 23.76 11.89 31.07
C MET A 1 23.45 12.27 29.63
N GLU A 2 24.43 12.06 28.77
CA GLU A 2 24.27 12.31 27.34
C GLU A 2 23.32 11.23 26.79
N GLU A 3 22.19 11.67 26.23
CA GLU A 3 21.33 10.81 25.46
C GLU A 3 22.12 10.30 24.25
N ASN A 4 22.43 9.04 24.29
CA ASN A 4 22.98 8.28 23.17
C ASN A 4 21.84 8.07 22.16
N THR A 5 21.51 9.10 21.39
CA THR A 5 20.66 8.95 20.20
C THR A 5 21.47 8.10 19.21
N GLU A 6 21.13 6.83 19.10
CA GLU A 6 21.58 5.99 17.99
C GLU A 6 21.33 6.75 16.69
N ARG A 7 22.42 7.15 16.03
CA ARG A 7 22.36 7.76 14.70
C ARG A 7 21.77 6.72 13.76
N VAL A 8 20.52 6.90 13.39
CA VAL A 8 19.92 6.20 12.26
C VAL A 8 20.85 6.41 11.06
N SER A 9 21.23 5.33 10.41
CA SER A 9 22.11 5.37 9.23
C SER A 9 21.50 6.30 8.18
N ARG A 10 22.20 7.39 7.86
CA ARG A 10 21.78 8.35 6.82
C ARG A 10 21.81 7.69 5.45
N ASN A 11 20.82 7.99 4.63
CA ASN A 11 20.80 7.54 3.26
C ASN A 11 21.50 8.53 2.32
N PHE A 12 21.84 8.11 1.11
CA PHE A 12 22.58 8.91 0.15
C PHE A 12 21.85 10.20 -0.29
N ILE A 13 20.52 10.26 -0.20
CA ILE A 13 19.72 11.45 -0.54
C ILE A 13 19.93 12.52 0.53
N GLU A 14 19.91 12.13 1.79
CA GLU A 14 20.21 13.02 2.93
C GLU A 14 21.62 13.60 2.80
N ASP A 15 22.61 12.79 2.41
CA ASP A 15 23.99 13.28 2.17
C ASP A 15 24.02 14.34 1.06
N ILE A 16 23.23 14.16 -0.02
CA ILE A 16 23.11 15.14 -1.10
C ILE A 16 22.46 16.43 -0.61
N ILE A 17 21.38 16.34 0.16
CA ILE A 17 20.67 17.50 0.71
C ILE A 17 21.57 18.28 1.66
N ASP A 18 22.26 17.59 2.57
CA ASP A 18 23.21 18.20 3.52
C ASP A 18 24.31 18.99 2.79
N LYS A 19 24.84 18.41 1.73
CA LYS A 19 25.84 19.07 0.88
C LYS A 19 25.27 20.31 0.20
N ASP A 20 24.07 20.21 -0.37
CA ASP A 20 23.43 21.32 -1.07
C ASP A 20 23.08 22.49 -0.10
N ILE A 21 22.74 22.19 1.14
CA ILE A 21 22.54 23.18 2.21
C ILE A 21 23.88 23.82 2.62
N ALA A 22 24.91 23.00 2.85
CA ALA A 22 26.24 23.49 3.25
C ALA A 22 26.88 24.38 2.18
N GLU A 23 26.65 24.08 0.90
CA GLU A 23 27.13 24.88 -0.24
C GLU A 23 26.25 26.10 -0.53
N GLY A 24 25.15 26.28 0.20
CA GLY A 24 24.22 27.41 0.03
C GLY A 24 23.34 27.33 -1.22
N ARG A 25 23.22 26.17 -1.84
CA ARG A 25 22.37 25.95 -3.03
C ARG A 25 20.89 25.99 -2.69
N THR A 26 20.52 25.58 -1.50
CA THR A 26 19.16 25.68 -0.99
C THR A 26 19.12 26.13 0.45
N LYS A 27 18.10 26.93 0.79
CA LYS A 27 17.83 27.37 2.16
C LYS A 27 16.67 26.61 2.79
N LYS A 28 15.80 26.03 1.96
CA LYS A 28 14.60 25.31 2.37
C LYS A 28 14.42 24.10 1.46
N VAL A 29 14.23 22.94 2.05
CA VAL A 29 14.00 21.71 1.28
C VAL A 29 12.53 21.63 0.87
N ILE A 30 12.26 21.55 -0.41
CA ILE A 30 10.90 21.38 -0.96
C ILE A 30 10.92 20.14 -1.85
N THR A 31 10.10 19.18 -1.48
CA THR A 31 9.91 17.92 -2.20
C THR A 31 8.47 17.79 -2.68
N ARG A 32 8.19 16.81 -3.52
CA ARG A 32 6.83 16.56 -4.00
C ARG A 32 6.61 15.08 -4.32
N PHE A 33 5.35 14.66 -4.28
CA PHE A 33 4.86 13.44 -4.88
C PHE A 33 4.01 13.81 -6.11
N PRO A 34 4.41 13.41 -7.34
CA PRO A 34 3.76 13.85 -8.59
C PRO A 34 3.00 12.71 -9.29
N PRO A 35 1.90 12.18 -8.75
CA PRO A 35 1.18 11.09 -9.38
C PRO A 35 0.42 11.54 -10.64
N GLU A 36 0.39 10.68 -11.67
CA GLU A 36 -0.61 10.79 -12.72
C GLU A 36 -1.98 10.33 -12.19
N PRO A 37 -3.08 11.10 -12.38
CA PRO A 37 -4.41 10.71 -11.91
C PRO A 37 -5.07 9.68 -12.85
N ASN A 38 -4.41 8.55 -13.07
CA ASN A 38 -4.78 7.51 -14.05
C ASN A 38 -4.98 6.12 -13.43
N GLY A 39 -5.05 6.02 -12.09
CA GLY A 39 -5.27 4.77 -11.37
C GLY A 39 -5.01 4.89 -9.87
N TYR A 40 -5.33 3.80 -9.17
CA TYR A 40 -5.14 3.70 -7.72
C TYR A 40 -3.65 3.51 -7.36
N LEU A 41 -3.26 4.07 -6.22
CA LEU A 41 -1.92 3.90 -5.68
C LEU A 41 -1.73 2.50 -5.09
N HIS A 42 -0.48 2.02 -5.10
CA HIS A 42 -0.09 0.77 -4.47
C HIS A 42 1.13 0.98 -3.53
N ILE A 43 1.53 -0.06 -2.83
CA ILE A 43 2.62 -0.01 -1.84
C ILE A 43 3.93 0.58 -2.37
N GLY A 44 4.23 0.42 -3.67
CA GLY A 44 5.40 1.05 -4.30
C GLY A 44 5.34 2.58 -4.28
N HIS A 45 4.15 3.16 -4.44
CA HIS A 45 3.94 4.62 -4.34
C HIS A 45 4.09 5.11 -2.89
N ALA A 46 3.70 4.29 -1.90
CA ALA A 46 3.87 4.63 -0.49
C ALA A 46 5.34 4.90 -0.14
N LYS A 47 6.29 4.19 -0.75
CA LYS A 47 7.73 4.45 -0.57
C LYS A 47 8.11 5.86 -1.04
N SER A 48 7.66 6.27 -2.21
CA SER A 48 7.93 7.61 -2.74
C SER A 48 7.27 8.70 -1.88
N ILE A 49 6.01 8.51 -1.48
CA ILE A 49 5.27 9.45 -0.63
C ILE A 49 5.99 9.65 0.70
N LEU A 50 6.28 8.58 1.41
CA LEU A 50 6.89 8.62 2.74
C LEU A 50 8.33 9.13 2.70
N LEU A 51 9.10 8.81 1.66
CA LEU A 51 10.44 9.35 1.46
C LEU A 51 10.42 10.87 1.26
N ASN A 52 9.63 11.36 0.32
CA ASN A 52 9.53 12.80 0.02
C ASN A 52 8.99 13.60 1.22
N TYR A 53 7.93 13.11 1.86
CA TYR A 53 7.37 13.73 3.05
C TYR A 53 8.36 13.70 4.23
N GLY A 54 8.99 12.55 4.48
CA GLY A 54 9.95 12.38 5.57
C GLY A 54 11.14 13.32 5.45
N LEU A 55 11.72 13.46 4.26
CA LEU A 55 12.81 14.40 3.98
C LEU A 55 12.36 15.85 4.19
N ALA A 56 11.22 16.25 3.65
CA ALA A 56 10.71 17.60 3.86
C ALA A 56 10.54 17.91 5.35
N LYS A 57 9.96 16.98 6.11
CA LYS A 57 9.74 17.13 7.56
C LYS A 57 11.04 17.19 8.34
N GLU A 58 12.01 16.32 8.05
CA GLU A 58 13.32 16.27 8.74
C GLU A 58 14.08 17.58 8.60
N TYR A 59 14.04 18.18 7.42
CA TYR A 59 14.72 19.45 7.13
C TYR A 59 13.87 20.70 7.38
N GLY A 60 12.70 20.57 8.04
CA GLY A 60 11.79 21.70 8.29
C GLY A 60 11.29 22.39 7.01
N GLY A 61 11.21 21.65 5.94
CA GLY A 61 10.84 22.10 4.61
C GLY A 61 9.37 21.97 4.27
N GLN A 62 9.06 21.73 2.99
CA GLN A 62 7.70 21.57 2.48
C GLN A 62 7.56 20.32 1.62
N PHE A 63 6.40 19.67 1.72
CA PHE A 63 5.99 18.57 0.86
C PHE A 63 4.76 19.00 0.05
N ASN A 64 4.83 18.81 -1.28
CA ASN A 64 3.74 19.14 -2.20
C ASN A 64 3.12 17.86 -2.78
N LEU A 65 1.82 17.86 -2.99
CA LEU A 65 1.13 16.91 -3.84
C LEU A 65 0.85 17.59 -5.17
N ARG A 66 1.40 17.06 -6.28
CA ARG A 66 1.14 17.58 -7.61
C ARG A 66 0.61 16.49 -8.52
N PHE A 67 -0.59 16.67 -9.03
CA PHE A 67 -1.12 15.79 -10.07
C PHE A 67 -0.48 16.13 -11.42
N ASP A 68 0.25 15.16 -11.97
CA ASP A 68 0.76 15.25 -13.34
C ASP A 68 -0.36 14.87 -14.31
N ASP A 69 -1.19 15.86 -14.62
CA ASP A 69 -2.35 15.75 -15.50
C ASP A 69 -2.09 16.35 -16.90
N THR A 70 -0.90 16.08 -17.45
CA THR A 70 -0.51 16.54 -18.79
C THR A 70 -1.09 15.70 -19.92
N ASN A 71 -1.63 14.51 -19.63
CA ASN A 71 -2.15 13.58 -20.63
C ASN A 71 -3.68 13.44 -20.57
N PRO A 72 -4.45 14.12 -21.45
CA PRO A 72 -5.90 14.16 -21.38
C PRO A 72 -6.60 12.81 -21.61
N THR A 73 -5.86 11.79 -22.09
CA THR A 73 -6.46 10.53 -22.52
C THR A 73 -6.75 9.54 -21.37
N LYS A 74 -6.19 9.73 -20.18
CA LYS A 74 -6.16 8.74 -19.11
C LYS A 74 -6.64 9.23 -17.74
N GLU A 75 -6.87 10.52 -17.60
CA GLU A 75 -7.07 11.18 -16.32
C GLU A 75 -8.54 11.23 -15.92
N LYS A 76 -8.82 10.98 -14.62
CA LYS A 76 -10.18 10.99 -14.07
C LYS A 76 -10.19 11.59 -12.68
N THR A 77 -11.20 12.39 -12.38
CA THR A 77 -11.43 13.01 -11.06
C THR A 77 -11.54 11.97 -9.92
N GLU A 78 -12.09 10.79 -10.20
CA GLU A 78 -12.17 9.68 -9.24
C GLU A 78 -10.79 9.31 -8.67
N PHE A 79 -9.77 9.27 -9.53
CA PHE A 79 -8.41 8.94 -9.07
C PHE A 79 -7.77 10.06 -8.27
N VAL A 80 -8.09 11.32 -8.58
CA VAL A 80 -7.61 12.47 -7.80
C VAL A 80 -8.04 12.36 -6.34
N GLU A 81 -9.32 12.11 -6.07
CA GLU A 81 -9.83 11.99 -4.70
C GLU A 81 -9.28 10.75 -3.98
N SER A 82 -9.16 9.63 -4.68
CA SER A 82 -8.56 8.41 -4.12
C SER A 82 -7.10 8.62 -3.73
N ILE A 83 -6.33 9.29 -4.59
CA ILE A 83 -4.90 9.57 -4.34
C ILE A 83 -4.73 10.51 -3.14
N LYS A 84 -5.52 11.58 -3.04
CA LYS A 84 -5.51 12.48 -1.87
C LYS A 84 -5.76 11.71 -0.58
N ALA A 85 -6.84 10.91 -0.55
CA ALA A 85 -7.18 10.10 0.61
C ALA A 85 -6.08 9.12 1.00
N ASP A 86 -5.38 8.54 0.04
CA ASP A 86 -4.27 7.61 0.29
C ASP A 86 -3.03 8.32 0.85
N VAL A 87 -2.69 9.51 0.32
CA VAL A 87 -1.57 10.34 0.82
C VAL A 87 -1.83 10.80 2.25
N GLU A 88 -3.05 11.30 2.52
CA GLU A 88 -3.49 11.70 3.87
C GLU A 88 -3.51 10.53 4.85
N TRP A 89 -4.02 9.37 4.43
CA TRP A 89 -4.02 8.17 5.26
C TRP A 89 -2.63 7.72 5.66
N LEU A 90 -1.63 7.83 4.77
CA LEU A 90 -0.23 7.57 5.09
C LEU A 90 0.36 8.59 6.08
N GLY A 91 -0.36 9.65 6.40
CA GLY A 91 0.07 10.72 7.28
C GLY A 91 1.03 11.71 6.62
N ALA A 92 1.06 11.74 5.29
CA ALA A 92 1.84 12.71 4.52
C ALA A 92 0.99 13.97 4.28
N ASP A 93 1.17 14.96 5.14
CA ASP A 93 0.43 16.22 5.12
C ASP A 93 1.02 17.17 4.07
N PHE A 94 0.24 17.51 3.07
CA PHE A 94 0.56 18.51 2.05
C PHE A 94 -0.14 19.87 2.31
N GLU A 95 -0.90 20.00 3.40
CA GLU A 95 -1.68 21.21 3.75
C GLU A 95 -2.56 21.67 2.58
N ASP A 96 -2.39 22.92 2.12
CA ASP A 96 -3.06 23.49 0.94
C ASP A 96 -2.22 23.35 -0.36
N ARG A 97 -1.07 22.70 -0.30
CA ARG A 97 -0.14 22.55 -1.42
C ARG A 97 -0.48 21.34 -2.30
N CYS A 98 -1.68 21.39 -2.88
CA CYS A 98 -2.16 20.44 -3.88
C CYS A 98 -2.25 21.15 -5.23
N PHE A 99 -1.41 20.76 -6.18
CA PHE A 99 -1.24 21.40 -7.47
C PHE A 99 -1.62 20.44 -8.61
N PHE A 100 -1.86 21.04 -9.78
CA PHE A 100 -2.09 20.33 -11.03
C PHE A 100 -1.13 20.85 -12.10
N ALA A 101 -0.51 19.97 -12.87
CA ALA A 101 0.35 20.33 -13.99
C ALA A 101 -0.40 21.21 -15.00
N SER A 102 -1.69 20.94 -15.23
CA SER A 102 -2.56 21.72 -16.11
C SER A 102 -2.74 23.18 -15.71
N ASN A 103 -2.48 23.53 -14.43
CA ASN A 103 -2.50 24.93 -14.01
C ASN A 103 -1.34 25.75 -14.58
N TYR A 104 -0.30 25.07 -15.09
CA TYR A 104 0.93 25.67 -15.63
C TYR A 104 1.03 25.56 -17.14
N PHE A 105 -0.06 25.23 -17.84
CA PHE A 105 -0.02 25.07 -19.31
C PHE A 105 0.39 26.36 -20.04
N GLU A 106 0.00 27.52 -19.54
CA GLU A 106 0.44 28.79 -20.15
C GLU A 106 1.95 29.02 -19.93
N GLU A 107 2.46 28.78 -18.71
CA GLU A 107 3.90 28.87 -18.42
C GLU A 107 4.72 27.90 -19.24
N MET A 108 4.21 26.68 -19.48
CA MET A 108 4.85 25.68 -20.33
C MET A 108 4.84 26.11 -21.79
N TYR A 109 3.76 26.72 -22.26
CA TYR A 109 3.68 27.29 -23.61
C TYR A 109 4.69 28.43 -23.79
N GLU A 110 4.76 29.38 -22.88
CA GLU A 110 5.74 30.47 -22.89
C GLU A 110 7.19 29.95 -22.82
N ALA A 111 7.42 28.89 -22.01
CA ALA A 111 8.72 28.21 -21.96
C ALA A 111 9.11 27.63 -23.34
N ALA A 112 8.17 27.01 -24.05
CA ALA A 112 8.39 26.48 -25.37
C ALA A 112 8.69 27.63 -26.39
N ILE A 113 7.97 28.74 -26.30
CA ILE A 113 8.26 29.96 -27.10
C ILE A 113 9.69 30.47 -26.84
N LYS A 114 10.11 30.48 -25.55
CA LYS A 114 11.50 30.87 -25.18
C LYS A 114 12.53 29.96 -25.84
N LEU A 115 12.32 28.65 -25.86
CA LEU A 115 13.22 27.70 -26.50
C LEU A 115 13.26 27.91 -28.02
N ILE A 116 12.13 28.18 -28.68
CA ILE A 116 12.09 28.50 -30.12
C ILE A 116 12.91 29.77 -30.41
N LYS A 117 12.70 30.84 -29.63
CA LYS A 117 13.44 32.11 -29.78
C LYS A 117 14.94 31.94 -29.57
N LYS A 118 15.37 31.00 -28.74
CA LYS A 118 16.79 30.64 -28.55
C LYS A 118 17.33 29.71 -29.64
N GLY A 119 16.51 29.30 -30.62
CA GLY A 119 16.90 28.31 -31.62
C GLY A 119 17.10 26.90 -31.06
N LYS A 120 16.46 26.58 -29.92
CA LYS A 120 16.58 25.33 -29.19
C LYS A 120 15.34 24.40 -29.31
N ALA A 121 14.36 24.81 -30.11
CA ALA A 121 13.21 23.99 -30.46
C ALA A 121 12.75 24.30 -31.90
N PHE A 122 12.14 23.32 -32.54
CA PHE A 122 11.63 23.42 -33.90
C PHE A 122 10.36 22.61 -34.09
N VAL A 123 9.47 23.09 -34.96
CA VAL A 123 8.27 22.35 -35.38
C VAL A 123 8.66 21.31 -36.42
N CYS A 124 8.25 20.08 -36.24
CA CYS A 124 8.57 18.94 -37.08
C CYS A 124 7.28 18.32 -37.65
N ASP A 125 7.26 18.11 -38.97
CA ASP A 125 6.11 17.55 -39.69
C ASP A 125 6.24 16.01 -39.89
N LEU A 126 7.28 15.38 -39.34
CA LEU A 126 7.42 13.92 -39.39
C LEU A 126 6.35 13.27 -38.48
N SER A 127 5.79 12.19 -38.98
CA SER A 127 4.90 11.33 -38.19
C SER A 127 5.65 10.64 -37.04
N ALA A 128 4.92 10.07 -36.08
CA ALA A 128 5.50 9.33 -34.96
C ALA A 128 6.39 8.16 -35.41
N ASP A 129 6.01 7.47 -36.49
CA ASP A 129 6.80 6.36 -37.05
C ASP A 129 8.06 6.84 -37.75
N GLU A 130 7.99 7.92 -38.53
CA GLU A 130 9.15 8.57 -39.13
C GLU A 130 10.11 9.09 -38.06
N ILE A 131 9.62 9.72 -36.99
CA ILE A 131 10.47 10.18 -35.88
C ILE A 131 11.18 9.00 -35.23
N ARG A 132 10.48 7.87 -35.05
CA ARG A 132 11.08 6.64 -34.51
C ARG A 132 12.19 6.11 -35.41
N GLU A 133 11.99 6.10 -36.72
CA GLU A 133 12.99 5.69 -37.71
C GLU A 133 14.21 6.64 -37.69
N TYR A 134 13.96 7.94 -37.73
CA TYR A 134 15.03 8.95 -37.72
C TYR A 134 15.86 8.94 -36.43
N ARG A 135 15.24 8.57 -35.32
CA ARG A 135 15.92 8.49 -34.00
C ARG A 135 17.02 7.44 -33.96
N GLY A 136 16.96 6.42 -34.81
CA GLY A 136 17.95 5.36 -34.86
C GLY A 136 17.79 4.35 -33.72
N THR A 137 18.86 3.68 -33.37
CA THR A 137 18.89 2.61 -32.33
C THR A 137 19.92 2.91 -31.24
N LEU A 138 20.06 2.04 -30.26
CA LEU A 138 21.10 2.17 -29.23
C LEU A 138 22.52 2.09 -29.79
N THR A 139 22.69 1.38 -30.91
CA THR A 139 23.99 1.15 -31.58
C THR A 139 24.21 2.00 -32.83
N GLU A 140 23.17 2.64 -33.34
CA GLU A 140 23.22 3.49 -34.53
C GLU A 140 22.74 4.89 -34.19
N PRO A 141 23.47 5.95 -34.61
CA PRO A 141 23.05 7.32 -34.39
C PRO A 141 21.77 7.64 -35.15
N GLY A 142 21.06 8.67 -34.69
CA GLY A 142 19.90 9.20 -35.38
C GLY A 142 20.29 10.09 -36.58
N LYS A 143 19.26 10.46 -37.34
CA LYS A 143 19.34 11.40 -38.47
C LYS A 143 18.60 12.69 -38.14
N ASN A 144 19.14 13.81 -38.57
CA ASN A 144 18.45 15.09 -38.44
C ASN A 144 17.14 15.09 -39.24
N SER A 145 16.08 15.64 -38.65
CA SER A 145 14.85 15.91 -39.38
C SER A 145 15.09 16.93 -40.50
N PRO A 146 14.44 16.78 -41.66
CA PRO A 146 14.49 17.81 -42.73
C PRO A 146 13.92 19.16 -42.26
N TYR A 147 13.16 19.20 -41.16
CA TYR A 147 12.56 20.41 -40.60
C TYR A 147 13.41 21.07 -39.50
N ARG A 148 14.53 20.46 -39.13
CA ARG A 148 15.37 20.89 -38.00
C ARG A 148 15.93 22.29 -38.15
N GLU A 149 16.17 22.74 -39.38
CA GLU A 149 16.79 24.03 -39.69
C GLU A 149 15.76 25.10 -40.13
N ARG A 150 14.47 24.92 -39.83
CA ARG A 150 13.46 25.97 -39.99
C ARG A 150 13.86 27.23 -39.23
N SER A 151 13.56 28.42 -39.80
CA SER A 151 13.84 29.68 -39.13
C SER A 151 13.05 29.83 -37.83
N ILE A 152 13.53 30.69 -36.93
CA ILE A 152 12.85 31.01 -35.69
C ILE A 152 11.45 31.55 -35.96
N GLU A 153 11.32 32.45 -36.93
CA GLU A 153 10.05 33.07 -37.30
C GLU A 153 9.04 32.05 -37.81
N GLU A 154 9.46 31.12 -38.67
CA GLU A 154 8.60 30.02 -39.15
C GLU A 154 8.16 29.10 -38.03
N ASN A 155 9.07 28.73 -37.13
CA ASN A 155 8.75 27.89 -35.98
C ASN A 155 7.75 28.58 -35.03
N LEU A 156 7.88 29.86 -34.75
CA LEU A 156 6.95 30.65 -33.95
C LEU A 156 5.55 30.68 -34.58
N ASP A 157 5.46 30.97 -35.87
CA ASP A 157 4.18 30.98 -36.62
C ASP A 157 3.51 29.60 -36.57
N LEU A 158 4.25 28.55 -36.89
CA LEU A 158 3.71 27.19 -36.90
C LEU A 158 3.24 26.73 -35.48
N PHE A 159 4.00 27.06 -34.44
CA PHE A 159 3.66 26.67 -33.09
C PHE A 159 2.42 27.40 -32.57
N GLU A 160 2.26 28.70 -32.88
CA GLU A 160 1.04 29.44 -32.57
C GLU A 160 -0.17 28.85 -33.32
N ARG A 161 -0.03 28.50 -34.59
CA ARG A 161 -1.08 27.86 -35.39
C ARG A 161 -1.42 26.45 -34.91
N MET A 162 -0.45 25.71 -34.32
CA MET A 162 -0.72 24.45 -33.62
C MET A 162 -1.63 24.69 -32.40
N LYS A 163 -1.33 25.71 -31.57
CA LYS A 163 -2.17 26.11 -30.42
C LYS A 163 -3.59 26.52 -30.86
N ASN A 164 -3.70 27.20 -31.97
CA ASN A 164 -4.97 27.67 -32.55
C ASN A 164 -5.80 26.56 -33.23
N GLY A 165 -5.30 25.31 -33.24
CA GLY A 165 -6.04 24.17 -33.77
C GLY A 165 -6.11 24.08 -35.30
N GLU A 166 -5.20 24.74 -36.03
CA GLU A 166 -5.22 24.73 -37.49
C GLU A 166 -4.75 23.40 -38.10
N PHE A 167 -4.05 22.57 -37.33
CA PHE A 167 -3.47 21.33 -37.85
C PHE A 167 -4.13 20.09 -37.19
N PRO A 168 -4.30 18.97 -37.94
CA PRO A 168 -4.83 17.75 -37.39
C PRO A 168 -3.84 17.05 -36.44
N ASP A 169 -4.39 16.18 -35.58
CA ASP A 169 -3.59 15.35 -34.68
C ASP A 169 -2.53 14.54 -35.45
N GLY A 170 -1.33 14.46 -34.89
CA GLY A 170 -0.23 13.69 -35.47
C GLY A 170 0.46 14.34 -36.66
N SER A 171 -0.01 15.50 -37.17
CA SER A 171 0.59 16.18 -38.33
C SER A 171 1.84 16.98 -38.01
N LYS A 172 1.94 17.50 -36.79
CA LYS A 172 3.06 18.31 -36.33
C LYS A 172 3.32 18.07 -34.84
N VAL A 173 4.60 18.17 -34.47
CA VAL A 173 5.07 18.17 -33.08
C VAL A 173 6.09 19.27 -32.88
N LEU A 174 6.30 19.73 -31.67
CA LEU A 174 7.44 20.54 -31.30
C LEU A 174 8.54 19.64 -30.73
N ARG A 175 9.76 19.76 -31.24
CA ARG A 175 10.92 19.00 -30.80
C ARG A 175 11.99 19.90 -30.22
N ALA A 176 12.64 19.46 -29.14
CA ALA A 176 13.87 20.09 -28.66
C ALA A 176 15.00 19.87 -29.69
N LYS A 177 15.83 20.87 -29.92
CA LYS A 177 16.99 20.79 -30.82
C LYS A 177 18.24 20.56 -29.99
N ILE A 178 18.65 19.30 -29.85
CA ILE A 178 19.77 18.88 -28.98
C ILE A 178 20.86 18.17 -29.81
N ASP A 179 20.83 16.85 -29.91
CA ASP A 179 21.87 16.06 -30.57
C ASP A 179 21.34 14.69 -31.03
N MET A 180 21.15 14.52 -32.34
CA MET A 180 20.66 13.27 -32.91
C MET A 180 21.71 12.13 -32.86
N SER A 181 22.97 12.43 -32.54
CA SER A 181 24.05 11.44 -32.37
C SER A 181 24.26 11.00 -30.92
N SER A 182 23.55 11.58 -29.96
CA SER A 182 23.69 11.26 -28.56
C SER A 182 23.53 9.76 -28.28
N PRO A 183 24.37 9.14 -27.42
CA PRO A 183 24.17 7.77 -26.98
C PRO A 183 22.90 7.61 -26.13
N ASN A 184 22.42 8.69 -25.50
CA ASN A 184 21.16 8.73 -24.78
C ASN A 184 20.01 9.05 -25.74
N MET A 185 19.12 8.07 -25.96
CA MET A 185 17.98 8.21 -26.88
C MET A 185 17.04 9.38 -26.51
N ASN A 186 16.95 9.73 -25.21
CA ASN A 186 16.12 10.84 -24.73
C ASN A 186 16.67 12.21 -25.16
N MET A 187 17.94 12.29 -25.56
CA MET A 187 18.60 13.53 -26.00
C MET A 187 18.58 13.71 -27.53
N ARG A 188 18.02 12.74 -28.27
CA ARG A 188 17.95 12.79 -29.73
C ARG A 188 16.73 13.58 -30.22
N ASP A 189 16.80 14.90 -30.13
CA ASP A 189 15.74 15.85 -30.48
C ASP A 189 14.34 15.38 -30.04
N PRO A 190 14.10 15.23 -28.71
CA PRO A 190 12.85 14.65 -28.20
C PRO A 190 11.65 15.54 -28.52
N VAL A 191 10.49 14.90 -28.68
CA VAL A 191 9.21 15.61 -28.79
C VAL A 191 8.89 16.22 -27.42
N ILE A 192 8.57 17.52 -27.40
CA ILE A 192 8.21 18.26 -26.19
C ILE A 192 6.75 18.75 -26.18
N TYR A 193 6.11 18.87 -27.37
CA TYR A 193 4.68 19.14 -27.53
C TYR A 193 4.06 18.30 -28.62
N ARG A 194 2.81 17.90 -28.42
CA ARG A 194 2.00 17.19 -29.42
C ARG A 194 0.63 17.85 -29.58
N ILE A 195 -0.03 17.60 -30.72
CA ILE A 195 -1.42 17.97 -30.97
C ILE A 195 -2.30 16.81 -30.52
N ALA A 196 -3.30 17.08 -29.68
CA ALA A 196 -4.32 16.13 -29.26
C ALA A 196 -5.65 16.86 -29.01
N ARG A 197 -6.66 16.61 -29.83
CA ARG A 197 -8.00 17.16 -29.67
C ARG A 197 -8.83 16.26 -28.75
N MET A 198 -8.67 16.48 -27.46
CA MET A 198 -9.38 15.75 -26.41
C MET A 198 -9.76 16.71 -25.30
N THR A 199 -10.94 16.51 -24.74
CA THR A 199 -11.39 17.25 -23.56
C THR A 199 -10.54 16.86 -22.35
N HIS A 200 -9.89 17.83 -21.74
CA HIS A 200 -9.09 17.65 -20.54
C HIS A 200 -9.96 17.77 -19.29
N HIS A 201 -9.73 16.92 -18.25
CA HIS A 201 -10.56 16.88 -17.06
C HIS A 201 -10.60 18.20 -16.28
N ASN A 202 -9.55 19.03 -16.39
CA ASN A 202 -9.43 20.28 -15.63
C ASN A 202 -9.56 21.53 -16.52
N THR A 203 -9.00 21.51 -17.73
CA THR A 203 -9.00 22.67 -18.65
C THR A 203 -10.03 22.57 -19.78
N GLY A 204 -10.81 21.49 -19.83
CA GLY A 204 -11.81 21.31 -20.88
C GLY A 204 -11.20 21.28 -22.28
N ASP A 205 -11.75 22.09 -23.19
CA ASP A 205 -11.32 22.18 -24.59
C ASP A 205 -10.44 23.44 -24.88
N ASP A 206 -9.90 24.07 -23.84
CA ASP A 206 -9.09 25.31 -23.97
C ASP A 206 -7.77 25.04 -24.71
N TRP A 207 -7.27 23.81 -24.64
CA TRP A 207 -6.01 23.41 -25.24
C TRP A 207 -6.21 22.26 -26.25
N CYS A 208 -5.48 22.30 -27.35
CA CYS A 208 -5.36 21.19 -28.31
C CYS A 208 -3.90 20.77 -28.54
N ILE A 209 -2.95 21.42 -27.87
CA ILE A 209 -1.55 20.99 -27.77
C ILE A 209 -1.22 20.73 -26.31
N TYR A 210 -0.45 19.68 -26.07
CA TYR A 210 -0.10 19.24 -24.70
C TYR A 210 1.39 18.97 -24.60
N PRO A 211 2.04 19.42 -23.51
CA PRO A 211 3.44 19.13 -23.27
C PRO A 211 3.66 17.65 -23.03
N MET A 212 4.82 17.16 -23.43
CA MET A 212 5.27 15.82 -23.05
C MET A 212 5.85 15.85 -21.63
N TYR A 213 5.79 14.72 -20.95
CA TYR A 213 6.24 14.57 -19.56
C TYR A 213 7.63 15.15 -19.29
N ASP A 214 8.63 14.80 -20.12
CA ASP A 214 10.02 15.22 -19.91
C ASP A 214 10.24 16.73 -20.05
N PHE A 215 9.32 17.42 -20.71
CA PHE A 215 9.33 18.88 -20.80
C PHE A 215 8.53 19.54 -19.67
N ALA A 216 7.36 19.01 -19.35
CA ALA A 216 6.48 19.56 -18.33
C ALA A 216 7.09 19.43 -16.92
N HIS A 217 7.59 18.26 -16.56
CA HIS A 217 8.05 17.92 -15.22
C HIS A 217 9.13 18.87 -14.65
N PRO A 218 10.24 19.20 -15.36
CA PRO A 218 11.20 20.17 -14.85
C PRO A 218 10.62 21.58 -14.69
N ILE A 219 9.67 21.98 -15.53
CA ILE A 219 9.01 23.29 -15.45
C ILE A 219 8.10 23.35 -14.22
N GLU A 220 7.29 22.33 -13.99
CA GLU A 220 6.43 22.20 -12.82
C GLU A 220 7.24 22.28 -11.52
N ASP A 221 8.34 21.52 -11.44
CA ASP A 221 9.24 21.55 -10.31
C ASP A 221 9.83 22.95 -10.07
N ALA A 222 10.26 23.62 -11.12
CA ALA A 222 10.84 24.96 -11.02
C ALA A 222 9.80 26.02 -10.60
N VAL A 223 8.60 25.99 -11.16
CA VAL A 223 7.50 26.92 -10.84
C VAL A 223 7.04 26.78 -9.41
N GLU A 224 6.96 25.55 -8.90
CA GLU A 224 6.58 25.27 -7.51
C GLU A 224 7.73 25.47 -6.51
N GLY A 225 8.93 25.78 -6.97
CA GLY A 225 10.11 25.96 -6.14
C GLY A 225 10.63 24.67 -5.52
N VAL A 226 10.35 23.52 -6.12
CA VAL A 226 10.91 22.22 -5.70
C VAL A 226 12.42 22.28 -5.76
N THR A 227 13.11 21.89 -4.69
CA THR A 227 14.58 21.92 -4.60
C THR A 227 15.18 20.58 -4.99
N HIS A 228 14.59 19.50 -4.51
CA HIS A 228 15.03 18.12 -4.73
C HIS A 228 13.87 17.32 -5.32
N SER A 229 14.02 17.03 -6.61
CA SER A 229 13.08 16.29 -7.44
C SER A 229 13.41 14.81 -7.35
N ILE A 230 12.80 14.10 -6.40
CA ILE A 230 13.14 12.71 -6.07
C ILE A 230 12.20 11.78 -6.83
N CYS A 231 12.76 10.88 -7.64
CA CYS A 231 12.04 9.93 -8.48
C CYS A 231 12.70 8.54 -8.48
N THR A 232 12.08 7.59 -9.18
CA THR A 232 12.61 6.22 -9.26
C THR A 232 13.69 6.11 -10.35
N LEU A 233 14.55 5.06 -10.26
CA LEU A 233 15.66 4.81 -11.19
C LEU A 233 15.24 4.68 -12.66
N GLU A 234 13.98 4.43 -12.95
CA GLU A 234 13.47 4.40 -14.34
C GLU A 234 13.62 5.75 -15.06
N PHE A 235 13.81 6.85 -14.31
CA PHE A 235 14.04 8.19 -14.84
C PHE A 235 15.51 8.62 -14.88
N GLU A 236 16.45 7.73 -14.55
CA GLU A 236 17.88 8.06 -14.55
C GLU A 236 18.36 8.53 -15.94
N ASP A 237 17.95 7.82 -16.99
CA ASP A 237 18.30 8.18 -18.38
C ASP A 237 17.58 9.45 -18.87
N HIS A 238 16.51 9.87 -18.17
CA HIS A 238 15.77 11.11 -18.46
C HIS A 238 16.39 12.34 -17.79
N ARG A 239 17.22 12.18 -16.74
CA ARG A 239 17.84 13.30 -16.03
C ARG A 239 18.64 14.25 -16.92
N PRO A 240 19.44 13.82 -17.91
CA PRO A 240 20.13 14.75 -18.80
C PRO A 240 19.19 15.69 -19.55
N LEU A 241 18.00 15.21 -19.94
CA LEU A 241 16.97 16.04 -20.58
C LEU A 241 16.32 17.00 -19.56
N TYR A 242 16.04 16.54 -18.35
CA TYR A 242 15.58 17.39 -17.25
C TYR A 242 16.55 18.55 -16.99
N ASP A 243 17.83 18.25 -16.84
CA ASP A 243 18.88 19.25 -16.61
C ASP A 243 19.03 20.21 -17.82
N TRP A 244 18.86 19.70 -19.03
CA TRP A 244 18.89 20.52 -20.25
C TRP A 244 17.74 21.54 -20.27
N VAL A 245 16.51 21.11 -19.98
CA VAL A 245 15.33 21.98 -19.93
C VAL A 245 15.51 23.08 -18.89
N VAL A 246 15.90 22.72 -17.66
CA VAL A 246 16.12 23.66 -16.56
C VAL A 246 17.19 24.69 -16.92
N ARG A 247 18.29 24.25 -17.52
CA ARG A 247 19.41 25.13 -17.93
C ARG A 247 19.00 26.06 -19.07
N GLU A 248 18.36 25.55 -20.11
CA GLU A 248 18.00 26.37 -21.28
C GLU A 248 16.89 27.38 -20.96
N LEU A 249 16.04 27.10 -19.97
CA LEU A 249 15.02 28.02 -19.48
C LEU A 249 15.55 29.03 -18.46
N GLU A 250 16.79 28.82 -17.94
CA GLU A 250 17.52 29.77 -17.09
C GLU A 250 16.80 30.08 -15.78
N TYR A 251 16.28 29.04 -15.10
CA TYR A 251 15.71 29.21 -13.77
C TYR A 251 16.75 29.63 -12.73
N GLU A 252 16.43 30.61 -11.88
CA GLU A 252 17.35 31.13 -10.86
C GLU A 252 17.69 30.10 -9.77
N ASN A 253 16.69 29.31 -9.37
CA ASN A 253 16.83 28.26 -8.37
C ASN A 253 16.45 26.91 -8.99
N PRO A 254 17.37 26.31 -9.78
CA PRO A 254 17.05 25.12 -10.54
C PRO A 254 16.80 23.93 -9.61
N PRO A 255 15.69 23.17 -9.81
CA PRO A 255 15.48 21.92 -9.11
C PRO A 255 16.54 20.89 -9.53
N LYS A 256 16.83 19.94 -8.62
CA LYS A 256 17.80 18.87 -8.84
C LYS A 256 17.12 17.52 -8.80
N GLN A 257 17.15 16.79 -9.91
CA GLN A 257 16.60 15.43 -9.96
C GLN A 257 17.56 14.43 -9.30
N ILE A 258 16.98 13.56 -8.47
CA ILE A 258 17.70 12.50 -7.75
C ILE A 258 16.88 11.23 -7.88
N GLU A 259 17.52 10.11 -8.24
CA GLU A 259 16.83 8.82 -8.42
C GLU A 259 17.18 7.84 -7.30
N PHE A 260 16.19 7.04 -6.92
CA PHE A 260 16.33 5.96 -5.96
C PHE A 260 15.69 4.66 -6.47
N ALA A 261 16.09 3.54 -5.89
CA ALA A 261 15.58 2.24 -6.27
C ALA A 261 14.09 2.07 -5.92
N LYS A 262 13.33 1.66 -6.90
CA LYS A 262 11.92 1.30 -6.79
C LYS A 262 11.74 0.11 -5.83
N LEU A 263 10.64 0.10 -5.09
CA LEU A 263 10.27 -1.03 -4.27
C LEU A 263 9.74 -2.18 -5.15
N TYR A 264 10.41 -3.32 -5.07
CA TYR A 264 9.90 -4.59 -5.56
C TYR A 264 9.52 -5.45 -4.36
N LEU A 265 8.34 -6.04 -4.39
CA LEU A 265 7.83 -6.90 -3.35
C LEU A 265 7.54 -8.28 -3.96
N THR A 266 7.97 -9.34 -3.28
CA THR A 266 7.72 -10.72 -3.76
C THR A 266 6.23 -11.06 -3.70
N ASN A 267 5.79 -11.93 -4.59
CA ASN A 267 4.46 -12.56 -4.57
C ASN A 267 3.26 -11.60 -4.64
N VAL A 268 3.44 -10.39 -5.19
CA VAL A 268 2.39 -9.38 -5.34
C VAL A 268 2.17 -8.98 -6.79
N VAL A 269 0.97 -8.50 -7.08
CA VAL A 269 0.58 -7.93 -8.37
C VAL A 269 0.41 -6.43 -8.22
N THR A 270 1.26 -5.64 -8.91
CA THR A 270 1.20 -4.17 -8.90
C THR A 270 0.85 -3.57 -10.26
N GLY A 271 0.95 -4.34 -11.32
CA GLY A 271 0.67 -3.88 -12.68
C GLY A 271 -0.81 -3.58 -12.89
N LYS A 272 -1.17 -2.32 -13.21
CA LYS A 272 -2.57 -1.87 -13.43
C LYS A 272 -3.33 -2.75 -14.42
N ARG A 273 -2.69 -3.17 -15.51
CA ARG A 273 -3.30 -4.06 -16.52
C ARG A 273 -3.76 -5.39 -15.92
N TYR A 274 -2.95 -5.99 -15.05
CA TYR A 274 -3.26 -7.26 -14.41
C TYR A 274 -4.34 -7.10 -13.34
N ILE A 275 -4.25 -6.07 -12.50
CA ILE A 275 -5.27 -5.79 -11.48
C ILE A 275 -6.62 -5.51 -12.14
N LYS A 276 -6.65 -4.70 -13.21
CA LYS A 276 -7.87 -4.46 -13.98
C LYS A 276 -8.49 -5.76 -14.50
N LYS A 277 -7.67 -6.67 -15.04
CA LYS A 277 -8.11 -7.97 -15.52
C LYS A 277 -8.71 -8.84 -14.41
N LEU A 278 -8.10 -8.81 -13.19
CA LEU A 278 -8.64 -9.51 -12.02
C LEU A 278 -10.01 -8.96 -11.60
N VAL A 279 -10.19 -7.64 -11.62
CA VAL A 279 -11.46 -6.97 -11.29
C VAL A 279 -12.51 -7.25 -12.35
N ASP A 280 -12.20 -7.06 -13.63
CA ASP A 280 -13.12 -7.26 -14.75
C ASP A 280 -13.64 -8.71 -14.83
N ASN A 281 -12.81 -9.69 -14.46
CA ASN A 281 -13.16 -11.11 -14.45
C ASN A 281 -13.80 -11.57 -13.12
N GLY A 282 -14.02 -10.67 -12.16
CA GLY A 282 -14.62 -10.99 -10.87
C GLY A 282 -13.78 -11.93 -9.98
N ILE A 283 -12.47 -12.02 -10.23
CA ILE A 283 -11.53 -12.81 -9.41
C ILE A 283 -11.30 -12.11 -8.06
N VAL A 284 -11.28 -10.78 -8.08
CA VAL A 284 -11.24 -9.92 -6.89
C VAL A 284 -12.46 -9.02 -6.84
N ASP A 285 -12.83 -8.57 -5.63
CA ASP A 285 -14.05 -7.78 -5.34
C ASP A 285 -13.93 -6.29 -5.75
N GLY A 286 -12.79 -5.88 -6.25
CA GLY A 286 -12.49 -4.50 -6.64
C GLY A 286 -11.02 -4.15 -6.44
N TRP A 287 -10.68 -2.90 -6.64
CA TRP A 287 -9.32 -2.40 -6.42
C TRP A 287 -8.91 -2.34 -4.94
N ASP A 288 -9.89 -2.41 -4.05
CA ASP A 288 -9.74 -2.46 -2.59
C ASP A 288 -9.81 -3.89 -2.01
N ASP A 289 -9.79 -4.92 -2.85
CA ASP A 289 -9.80 -6.32 -2.39
C ASP A 289 -8.58 -6.60 -1.51
N PRO A 290 -8.77 -7.12 -0.28
CA PRO A 290 -7.67 -7.34 0.68
C PRO A 290 -6.54 -8.27 0.22
N ARG A 291 -6.68 -8.97 -0.90
CA ARG A 291 -5.61 -9.77 -1.53
C ARG A 291 -4.66 -8.95 -2.39
N LEU A 292 -4.99 -7.69 -2.67
CA LEU A 292 -4.17 -6.77 -3.45
C LEU A 292 -3.26 -5.95 -2.53
N VAL A 293 -2.32 -5.24 -3.13
CA VAL A 293 -1.40 -4.30 -2.45
C VAL A 293 -1.59 -2.85 -2.89
N THR A 294 -2.77 -2.51 -3.39
CA THR A 294 -3.18 -1.10 -3.48
C THR A 294 -3.27 -0.54 -2.06
N ILE A 295 -3.09 0.76 -1.89
CA ILE A 295 -3.17 1.39 -0.56
C ILE A 295 -4.57 1.21 0.02
N SER A 296 -5.62 1.33 -0.80
CA SER A 296 -7.00 1.08 -0.40
C SER A 296 -7.24 -0.37 0.05
N ALA A 297 -6.63 -1.36 -0.62
CA ALA A 297 -6.70 -2.76 -0.24
C ALA A 297 -5.99 -3.05 1.08
N LEU A 298 -4.78 -2.52 1.26
CA LEU A 298 -4.03 -2.65 2.51
C LEU A 298 -4.81 -2.03 3.68
N ARG A 299 -5.40 -0.85 3.50
CA ARG A 299 -6.25 -0.19 4.49
C ARG A 299 -7.47 -1.03 4.84
N ARG A 300 -8.22 -1.54 3.85
CA ARG A 300 -9.38 -2.40 4.06
C ARG A 300 -9.03 -3.71 4.76
N ARG A 301 -7.85 -4.27 4.46
CA ARG A 301 -7.35 -5.48 5.14
C ARG A 301 -7.00 -5.21 6.60
N GLY A 302 -6.66 -3.98 6.96
CA GLY A 302 -6.35 -3.55 8.32
C GLY A 302 -4.90 -3.16 8.59
N TYR A 303 -4.09 -2.97 7.53
CA TYR A 303 -2.76 -2.39 7.68
C TYR A 303 -2.87 -0.95 8.18
N THR A 304 -1.87 -0.51 8.94
CA THR A 304 -1.81 0.83 9.52
C THR A 304 -0.71 1.66 8.86
N PRO A 305 -0.81 3.00 8.87
CA PRO A 305 0.26 3.87 8.41
C PRO A 305 1.60 3.58 9.08
N GLU A 306 1.59 3.30 10.38
CA GLU A 306 2.78 2.98 11.18
C GLU A 306 3.46 1.71 10.67
N SER A 307 2.69 0.68 10.33
CA SER A 307 3.24 -0.58 9.78
C SER A 307 3.88 -0.38 8.41
N ILE A 308 3.29 0.47 7.57
CA ILE A 308 3.85 0.80 6.26
C ILE A 308 5.13 1.63 6.42
N LYS A 309 5.16 2.60 7.35
CA LYS A 309 6.37 3.37 7.67
C LYS A 309 7.50 2.47 8.14
N LEU A 310 7.24 1.58 9.09
CA LEU A 310 8.22 0.61 9.58
C LEU A 310 8.77 -0.27 8.44
N PHE A 311 7.90 -0.73 7.56
CA PHE A 311 8.32 -1.51 6.39
C PHE A 311 9.22 -0.71 5.45
N MET A 312 8.91 0.58 5.19
CA MET A 312 9.74 1.43 4.36
C MET A 312 11.10 1.72 4.99
N GLU A 313 11.16 1.93 6.30
CA GLU A 313 12.40 2.10 7.06
C GLU A 313 13.30 0.86 6.96
N LEU A 314 12.74 -0.33 7.18
CA LEU A 314 13.48 -1.59 7.05
C LEU A 314 13.93 -1.88 5.62
N SER A 315 13.14 -1.49 4.62
CA SER A 315 13.50 -1.64 3.21
C SER A 315 14.64 -0.73 2.77
N GLY A 316 14.85 0.39 3.50
CA GLY A 316 15.89 1.37 3.21
C GLY A 316 15.73 2.11 1.89
N VAL A 317 16.67 3.03 1.63
CA VAL A 317 16.74 3.84 0.40
C VAL A 317 18.10 3.59 -0.27
N THR A 318 18.07 3.00 -1.45
CA THR A 318 19.27 2.57 -2.18
C THR A 318 19.23 3.00 -3.64
N LYS A 319 20.37 2.92 -4.33
CA LYS A 319 20.50 3.10 -5.79
C LYS A 319 20.45 1.77 -6.57
N SER A 320 20.34 0.65 -5.88
CA SER A 320 20.28 -0.68 -6.52
C SER A 320 18.90 -1.28 -6.31
N ASN A 321 18.29 -1.76 -7.37
CA ASN A 321 17.02 -2.47 -7.30
C ASN A 321 17.20 -3.74 -6.46
N ALA A 322 16.39 -3.87 -5.42
CA ALA A 322 16.32 -5.05 -4.56
C ALA A 322 14.85 -5.41 -4.33
N SER A 323 14.58 -6.71 -4.21
CA SER A 323 13.25 -7.19 -3.88
C SER A 323 13.15 -7.40 -2.38
N SER A 324 12.12 -6.85 -1.76
CA SER A 324 11.76 -7.11 -0.36
C SER A 324 10.83 -8.31 -0.29
N ASP A 325 11.00 -9.13 0.73
CA ASP A 325 10.11 -10.27 0.97
C ASP A 325 8.76 -9.76 1.51
N TYR A 326 7.66 -10.29 0.99
CA TYR A 326 6.31 -10.01 1.50
C TYR A 326 6.18 -10.33 2.99
N ALA A 327 6.87 -11.37 3.47
CA ALA A 327 6.90 -11.73 4.88
C ALA A 327 7.47 -10.61 5.78
N MET A 328 8.32 -9.72 5.26
CA MET A 328 8.79 -8.54 6.00
C MET A 328 7.66 -7.51 6.21
N LEU A 329 6.79 -7.31 5.22
CA LEU A 329 5.61 -6.47 5.37
C LEU A 329 4.67 -7.04 6.44
N GLU A 330 4.45 -8.35 6.42
CA GLU A 330 3.65 -9.04 7.44
C GLU A 330 4.27 -8.96 8.84
N TYR A 331 5.59 -9.05 8.94
CA TYR A 331 6.32 -8.83 10.19
C TYR A 331 6.06 -7.43 10.75
N CYS A 332 6.16 -6.40 9.93
CA CYS A 332 5.95 -5.01 10.35
C CYS A 332 4.55 -4.79 10.93
N ILE A 333 3.50 -5.32 10.30
CA ILE A 333 2.14 -5.17 10.85
C ILE A 333 1.96 -5.95 12.15
N ARG A 334 2.55 -7.15 12.30
CA ARG A 334 2.50 -7.89 13.58
C ARG A 334 3.13 -7.09 14.71
N GLU A 335 4.33 -6.55 14.49
CA GLU A 335 5.05 -5.79 15.51
C GLU A 335 4.29 -4.52 15.92
N THR A 336 3.68 -3.84 14.97
CA THR A 336 2.86 -2.65 15.23
C THR A 336 1.61 -2.97 16.05
N LEU A 337 0.91 -4.06 15.72
CA LEU A 337 -0.38 -4.37 16.34
C LEU A 337 -0.27 -5.04 17.71
N LYS A 338 0.80 -5.80 17.97
CA LYS A 338 0.84 -6.71 19.14
C LYS A 338 0.73 -6.02 20.50
N LEU A 339 1.25 -4.81 20.63
CA LEU A 339 1.21 -4.01 21.85
C LEU A 339 0.03 -3.03 21.90
N GLU A 340 -0.52 -2.66 20.75
CA GLU A 340 -1.49 -1.59 20.63
C GLU A 340 -2.93 -2.07 20.59
N LYS A 341 -3.15 -3.33 20.22
CA LYS A 341 -4.51 -3.81 19.94
C LYS A 341 -5.06 -4.73 21.02
N LYS A 342 -6.39 -4.64 21.17
CA LYS A 342 -7.15 -5.48 22.10
C LYS A 342 -7.12 -6.93 21.64
N ARG A 343 -6.91 -7.84 22.58
CA ARG A 343 -7.02 -9.30 22.39
C ARG A 343 -8.42 -9.74 22.76
N VAL A 344 -9.10 -10.39 21.85
CA VAL A 344 -10.47 -10.91 22.01
C VAL A 344 -10.52 -12.38 21.65
N MET A 345 -11.49 -13.09 22.18
CA MET A 345 -11.71 -14.50 21.86
C MET A 345 -12.64 -14.62 20.65
N ALA A 346 -12.25 -15.43 19.69
CA ALA A 346 -13.04 -15.77 18.52
C ALA A 346 -12.88 -17.26 18.22
N VAL A 347 -13.97 -17.93 17.91
CA VAL A 347 -14.01 -19.34 17.55
C VAL A 347 -14.42 -19.46 16.10
N LEU A 348 -13.52 -19.96 15.26
CA LEU A 348 -13.70 -20.00 13.80
C LEU A 348 -14.39 -21.27 13.32
N ASP A 349 -14.07 -22.42 13.91
CA ASP A 349 -14.75 -23.70 13.66
C ASP A 349 -15.36 -24.24 14.97
N PRO A 350 -16.56 -23.77 15.33
CA PRO A 350 -17.13 -24.03 16.65
C PRO A 350 -17.57 -25.48 16.83
N VAL A 351 -17.32 -25.99 18.03
CA VAL A 351 -18.00 -27.16 18.60
C VAL A 351 -18.53 -26.82 19.97
N LYS A 352 -19.73 -27.31 20.29
CA LYS A 352 -20.40 -27.04 21.54
C LYS A 352 -19.71 -27.78 22.69
N LEU A 353 -19.51 -27.09 23.81
CA LEU A 353 -19.00 -27.62 25.05
C LEU A 353 -20.01 -27.30 26.18
N VAL A 354 -20.46 -28.32 26.91
CA VAL A 354 -21.43 -28.18 27.98
C VAL A 354 -20.73 -28.42 29.33
N ILE A 355 -20.79 -27.44 30.23
CA ILE A 355 -20.29 -27.55 31.61
C ILE A 355 -21.42 -28.13 32.46
N THR A 356 -21.42 -29.44 32.67
CA THR A 356 -22.55 -30.17 33.25
C THR A 356 -22.86 -29.81 34.68
N ASN A 357 -21.88 -29.35 35.47
CA ASN A 357 -22.03 -28.91 36.86
C ASN A 357 -22.10 -27.39 37.03
N PHE A 358 -22.23 -26.61 35.96
CA PHE A 358 -22.55 -25.19 36.03
C PHE A 358 -24.06 -24.99 35.97
N PRO A 359 -24.65 -24.11 36.81
CA PRO A 359 -26.10 -23.93 36.88
C PRO A 359 -26.72 -23.51 35.54
N GLU A 360 -27.84 -24.10 35.20
CA GLU A 360 -28.57 -23.79 33.99
C GLU A 360 -29.19 -22.37 34.05
N GLY A 361 -29.07 -21.60 32.99
CA GLY A 361 -29.61 -20.24 32.87
C GLY A 361 -28.79 -19.17 33.60
N GLU A 362 -27.76 -19.53 34.33
CA GLU A 362 -26.88 -18.58 35.02
C GLU A 362 -25.77 -18.07 34.09
N THR A 363 -25.33 -16.84 34.36
CA THR A 363 -24.18 -16.20 33.71
C THR A 363 -23.27 -15.62 34.76
N GLU A 364 -22.01 -16.02 34.75
CA GLU A 364 -20.95 -15.39 35.55
C GLU A 364 -20.11 -14.48 34.68
N TRP A 365 -19.96 -13.24 35.11
CA TRP A 365 -19.17 -12.26 34.40
C TRP A 365 -17.73 -12.25 34.92
N LEU A 366 -16.80 -12.72 34.10
CA LEU A 366 -15.37 -12.82 34.40
C LEU A 366 -14.60 -11.62 33.87
N ASP A 367 -13.65 -11.12 34.64
CA ASP A 367 -12.72 -10.08 34.19
C ASP A 367 -11.63 -10.67 33.32
N ALA A 368 -11.39 -10.03 32.20
CA ALA A 368 -10.32 -10.37 31.26
C ALA A 368 -9.57 -9.12 30.76
N PRO A 369 -8.24 -9.07 30.89
CA PRO A 369 -7.48 -7.95 30.35
C PRO A 369 -7.58 -7.92 28.83
N HIS A 370 -7.60 -6.72 28.26
CA HIS A 370 -7.57 -6.57 26.81
C HIS A 370 -6.21 -6.97 26.23
N ASN A 371 -5.13 -6.69 26.93
CA ASN A 371 -3.79 -7.08 26.53
C ASN A 371 -2.88 -7.17 27.77
N LEU A 372 -2.29 -8.35 28.01
CA LEU A 372 -1.41 -8.56 29.15
C LEU A 372 -0.10 -7.77 29.11
N GLU A 373 0.31 -7.33 27.92
CA GLU A 373 1.54 -6.57 27.70
C GLU A 373 1.30 -5.05 27.69
N ASN A 374 0.02 -4.62 27.73
CA ASN A 374 -0.36 -3.20 27.73
C ASN A 374 -1.60 -2.99 28.62
N GLU A 375 -1.35 -2.74 29.89
CA GLU A 375 -2.42 -2.52 30.88
C GLU A 375 -3.26 -1.26 30.61
N ALA A 376 -2.72 -0.29 29.85
CA ALA A 376 -3.45 0.93 29.48
C ALA A 376 -4.70 0.66 28.63
N LEU A 377 -4.76 -0.48 27.95
CA LEU A 377 -5.95 -0.90 27.21
C LEU A 377 -7.11 -1.37 28.09
N GLY A 378 -6.88 -1.55 29.40
CA GLY A 378 -7.91 -1.95 30.37
C GLY A 378 -8.36 -3.40 30.23
N SER A 379 -9.60 -3.65 30.66
CA SER A 379 -10.19 -4.98 30.69
C SER A 379 -11.65 -4.97 30.21
N ARG A 380 -12.18 -6.18 29.96
CA ARG A 380 -13.58 -6.40 29.63
C ARG A 380 -14.16 -7.53 30.45
N LYS A 381 -15.48 -7.65 30.40
CA LYS A 381 -16.22 -8.77 31.02
C LYS A 381 -16.50 -9.86 29.98
N LEU A 382 -16.29 -11.10 30.35
CA LEU A 382 -16.63 -12.30 29.57
C LEU A 382 -17.77 -13.04 30.25
N ALA A 383 -18.79 -13.39 29.47
CA ALA A 383 -19.92 -14.18 29.94
C ALA A 383 -19.55 -15.67 30.04
N PHE A 384 -19.38 -16.22 31.25
CA PHE A 384 -19.19 -17.65 31.44
C PHE A 384 -20.57 -18.30 31.74
N THR A 385 -20.94 -19.25 30.90
CA THR A 385 -22.25 -19.91 30.93
C THR A 385 -22.09 -21.41 30.83
N ARG A 386 -23.17 -22.15 31.05
CA ARG A 386 -23.18 -23.61 30.96
C ARG A 386 -22.78 -24.13 29.58
N GLU A 387 -23.24 -23.46 28.51
CA GLU A 387 -22.93 -23.81 27.12
C GLU A 387 -21.93 -22.83 26.52
N LEU A 388 -20.87 -23.37 25.97
CA LEU A 388 -19.77 -22.63 25.35
C LEU A 388 -19.52 -23.17 23.95
N TYR A 389 -18.81 -22.37 23.11
CA TYR A 389 -18.15 -22.83 21.89
C TYR A 389 -16.64 -22.81 22.11
N ILE A 390 -15.98 -23.86 21.62
CA ILE A 390 -14.50 -23.93 21.51
C ILE A 390 -14.12 -24.28 20.07
N GLU A 391 -12.85 -24.09 19.73
CA GLU A 391 -12.35 -24.55 18.42
C GLU A 391 -12.41 -26.07 18.34
N ARG A 392 -12.92 -26.59 17.24
CA ARG A 392 -13.00 -28.02 16.99
C ARG A 392 -11.63 -28.70 17.10
N GLU A 393 -10.57 -28.06 16.62
CA GLU A 393 -9.20 -28.57 16.71
C GLU A 393 -8.65 -28.66 18.15
N ASP A 394 -9.30 -28.01 19.10
CA ASP A 394 -8.93 -28.07 20.53
C ASP A 394 -9.46 -29.32 21.23
N PHE A 395 -10.21 -30.18 20.54
CA PHE A 395 -10.67 -31.45 21.01
C PHE A 395 -10.30 -32.61 20.10
N MET A 396 -9.79 -33.70 20.65
CA MET A 396 -9.54 -34.96 19.94
C MET A 396 -10.03 -36.14 20.79
N ILE A 397 -10.65 -37.13 20.14
CA ILE A 397 -11.10 -38.35 20.81
C ILE A 397 -9.90 -39.23 21.19
N ASP A 398 -8.96 -39.42 20.26
CA ASP A 398 -7.75 -40.23 20.44
C ASP A 398 -6.53 -39.41 20.02
N PRO A 399 -5.98 -38.55 20.91
CA PRO A 399 -4.92 -37.63 20.56
C PRO A 399 -3.54 -38.29 20.46
N PRO A 400 -2.64 -37.75 19.62
CA PRO A 400 -1.25 -38.20 19.58
C PRO A 400 -0.48 -37.79 20.86
N LYS A 401 0.67 -38.40 21.08
CA LYS A 401 1.61 -37.95 22.11
C LYS A 401 1.96 -36.47 21.92
N LYS A 402 1.99 -35.73 23.06
CA LYS A 402 2.25 -34.27 23.09
C LYS A 402 1.09 -33.39 22.60
N TYR A 403 -0.13 -33.91 22.55
CA TYR A 403 -1.34 -33.09 22.43
C TYR A 403 -1.72 -32.53 23.80
N PHE A 404 -1.64 -31.23 23.98
CA PHE A 404 -1.88 -30.53 25.24
C PHE A 404 -3.22 -29.77 25.26
N ARG A 405 -4.19 -30.25 24.50
CA ARG A 405 -5.55 -29.69 24.44
C ARG A 405 -6.55 -30.67 25.04
N LEU A 406 -7.84 -30.50 24.83
CA LEU A 406 -8.90 -31.27 25.45
C LEU A 406 -9.08 -32.65 24.76
N PHE A 407 -9.22 -33.69 25.57
CA PHE A 407 -9.61 -35.04 25.16
C PHE A 407 -10.30 -35.76 26.32
N PRO A 408 -11.00 -36.91 26.12
CA PRO A 408 -11.72 -37.60 27.15
C PRO A 408 -10.85 -37.89 28.39
N GLY A 409 -11.30 -37.45 29.56
CA GLY A 409 -10.60 -37.60 30.84
C GLY A 409 -9.47 -36.59 31.09
N ASN A 410 -9.16 -35.71 30.16
CA ASN A 410 -8.12 -34.69 30.30
C ASN A 410 -8.69 -33.37 30.86
N GLU A 411 -7.82 -32.63 31.54
CA GLU A 411 -8.11 -31.33 32.11
C GLU A 411 -7.32 -30.23 31.40
N VAL A 412 -7.98 -29.13 31.05
CA VAL A 412 -7.38 -27.92 30.47
C VAL A 412 -7.91 -26.67 31.16
N ARG A 413 -7.22 -25.53 31.03
CA ARG A 413 -7.75 -24.23 31.43
C ARG A 413 -8.56 -23.62 30.29
N LEU A 414 -9.77 -23.22 30.56
CA LEU A 414 -10.47 -22.23 29.77
C LEU A 414 -9.87 -20.85 30.07
N MET A 415 -9.42 -20.15 29.06
CA MET A 415 -8.69 -18.88 29.19
C MET A 415 -9.47 -17.84 30.00
N ASN A 416 -8.83 -17.22 30.98
CA ASN A 416 -9.45 -16.27 31.92
C ASN A 416 -10.64 -16.85 32.75
N ALA A 417 -10.82 -18.15 32.79
CA ALA A 417 -11.93 -18.82 33.48
C ALA A 417 -11.44 -19.91 34.45
N TYR A 418 -11.81 -21.14 34.20
CA TYR A 418 -11.63 -22.27 35.09
C TYR A 418 -10.91 -23.45 34.44
N PHE A 419 -10.46 -24.40 35.24
CA PHE A 419 -10.10 -25.73 34.74
C PHE A 419 -11.37 -26.50 34.43
N VAL A 420 -11.37 -27.21 33.32
CA VAL A 420 -12.44 -28.14 32.93
C VAL A 420 -11.87 -29.49 32.57
N THR A 421 -12.59 -30.55 32.97
CA THR A 421 -12.25 -31.94 32.70
C THR A 421 -13.30 -32.53 31.77
N CYS A 422 -12.89 -33.12 30.66
CA CYS A 422 -13.80 -33.77 29.71
C CYS A 422 -14.34 -35.08 30.30
N THR A 423 -15.68 -35.20 30.43
CA THR A 423 -16.39 -36.37 30.95
C THR A 423 -17.07 -37.19 29.85
N GLY A 424 -17.22 -36.67 28.67
CA GLY A 424 -17.84 -37.35 27.54
C GLY A 424 -18.00 -36.49 26.32
N TYR A 425 -18.48 -37.05 25.24
CA TYR A 425 -18.74 -36.40 23.98
C TYR A 425 -19.80 -37.14 23.16
N ASP A 426 -20.41 -36.48 22.18
CA ASP A 426 -21.30 -37.06 21.21
C ASP A 426 -20.75 -36.83 19.78
N VAL A 427 -21.05 -37.76 18.89
CA VAL A 427 -20.68 -37.71 17.49
C VAL A 427 -21.93 -37.89 16.61
N ASP A 428 -21.87 -37.33 15.39
CA ASP A 428 -22.88 -37.60 14.38
C ASP A 428 -22.62 -38.94 13.65
N GLU A 429 -23.49 -39.27 12.72
CA GLU A 429 -23.40 -40.49 11.89
C GLU A 429 -22.09 -40.62 11.08
N ASN A 430 -21.36 -39.52 10.87
CA ASN A 430 -20.07 -39.49 10.19
C ASN A 430 -18.88 -39.52 11.16
N GLY A 431 -19.15 -39.66 12.48
CA GLY A 431 -18.12 -39.64 13.49
C GLY A 431 -17.58 -38.26 13.84
N ARG A 432 -18.22 -37.18 13.38
CA ARG A 432 -17.83 -35.81 13.71
C ARG A 432 -18.39 -35.43 15.07
N VAL A 433 -17.54 -34.90 15.97
CA VAL A 433 -17.95 -34.45 17.30
C VAL A 433 -18.96 -33.32 17.19
N THR A 434 -20.10 -33.47 17.86
CA THR A 434 -21.19 -32.49 17.89
C THR A 434 -21.31 -31.77 19.21
N GLU A 435 -21.01 -32.45 20.33
CA GLU A 435 -21.04 -31.89 21.67
C GLU A 435 -19.95 -32.52 22.53
N ILE A 436 -19.35 -31.72 23.41
CA ILE A 436 -18.38 -32.15 24.42
C ILE A 436 -18.96 -31.83 25.78
N ARG A 437 -18.88 -32.75 26.72
CA ARG A 437 -19.30 -32.53 28.10
C ARG A 437 -18.10 -32.46 29.03
N CYS A 438 -18.11 -31.44 29.88
CA CYS A 438 -17.07 -31.22 30.89
C CYS A 438 -17.67 -30.90 32.24
N THR A 439 -16.88 -31.11 33.30
CA THR A 439 -17.10 -30.48 34.60
C THR A 439 -16.07 -29.40 34.83
N TYR A 440 -16.43 -28.30 35.49
CA TYR A 440 -15.48 -27.28 35.90
C TYR A 440 -15.17 -27.38 37.38
N ASP A 441 -13.98 -26.90 37.77
CA ASP A 441 -13.55 -26.82 39.16
C ASP A 441 -13.63 -25.35 39.64
N PRO A 442 -14.63 -25.00 40.52
CA PRO A 442 -14.82 -23.61 40.95
C PRO A 442 -13.64 -22.98 41.68
N GLU A 443 -12.77 -23.81 42.32
CA GLU A 443 -11.59 -23.31 43.05
C GLU A 443 -10.50 -22.78 42.13
N THR A 444 -10.52 -23.16 40.86
CA THR A 444 -9.48 -22.85 39.88
C THR A 444 -9.69 -21.54 39.10
N LYS A 445 -10.60 -20.68 39.58
CA LYS A 445 -10.89 -19.38 38.92
C LYS A 445 -9.61 -18.61 38.64
N SER A 446 -9.48 -18.11 37.40
CA SER A 446 -8.35 -17.26 37.03
C SER A 446 -8.28 -16.01 37.89
N GLY A 447 -7.10 -15.71 38.44
CA GLY A 447 -6.88 -14.57 39.33
C GLY A 447 -7.24 -14.84 40.81
N SER A 448 -7.72 -16.04 41.18
CA SER A 448 -8.04 -16.41 42.57
C SER A 448 -6.83 -16.75 43.46
N GLY A 449 -5.63 -16.86 42.85
CA GLY A 449 -4.44 -17.32 43.58
C GLY A 449 -4.37 -18.84 43.78
N PHE A 450 -5.15 -19.63 43.03
CA PHE A 450 -5.11 -21.09 43.10
C PHE A 450 -3.74 -21.66 42.68
N GLU A 451 -3.08 -22.41 43.55
CA GLU A 451 -1.76 -23.01 43.32
C GLU A 451 -1.76 -24.55 43.44
N GLY A 452 -2.92 -25.18 43.62
CA GLY A 452 -3.04 -26.60 43.95
C GLY A 452 -2.51 -27.56 42.91
N ARG A 453 -2.74 -27.28 41.63
CA ARG A 453 -2.22 -28.07 40.48
C ARG A 453 -2.07 -27.22 39.25
N LYS A 454 -1.29 -27.71 38.29
CA LYS A 454 -1.07 -27.06 37.00
C LYS A 454 -1.60 -27.92 35.86
N VAL A 455 -2.22 -27.29 34.86
CA VAL A 455 -2.60 -27.92 33.59
C VAL A 455 -1.65 -27.48 32.50
N LYS A 456 -1.44 -28.32 31.47
CA LYS A 456 -0.52 -28.05 30.38
C LYS A 456 -1.16 -27.26 29.25
N GLY A 457 -2.49 -27.31 29.11
CA GLY A 457 -3.23 -26.71 28.02
C GLY A 457 -4.13 -25.57 28.48
N THR A 458 -4.15 -24.49 27.69
CA THR A 458 -5.12 -23.39 27.79
C THR A 458 -5.77 -23.22 26.41
N ILE A 459 -7.10 -23.23 26.39
CA ILE A 459 -7.90 -23.05 25.19
C ILE A 459 -8.81 -21.82 25.33
N HIS A 460 -9.12 -21.17 24.23
CA HIS A 460 -10.07 -20.05 24.20
C HIS A 460 -11.48 -20.56 23.92
N TRP A 461 -12.44 -19.72 24.21
CA TRP A 461 -13.85 -20.07 24.20
C TRP A 461 -14.72 -18.83 24.05
N VAL A 462 -15.99 -19.02 23.72
CA VAL A 462 -17.03 -17.99 23.79
C VAL A 462 -18.32 -18.59 24.35
N SER A 463 -19.15 -17.76 24.99
CA SER A 463 -20.47 -18.22 25.51
C SER A 463 -21.42 -18.46 24.33
N ALA A 464 -22.07 -19.63 24.31
CA ALA A 464 -23.02 -19.94 23.24
C ALA A 464 -24.24 -19.00 23.22
N SER A 465 -24.65 -18.47 24.37
CA SER A 465 -25.81 -17.57 24.48
C SER A 465 -25.50 -16.09 24.33
N HIS A 466 -24.22 -15.68 24.45
CA HIS A 466 -23.80 -14.27 24.40
C HIS A 466 -22.91 -13.95 23.21
N ALA A 467 -22.25 -14.94 22.61
CA ALA A 467 -21.36 -14.74 21.46
C ALA A 467 -22.08 -14.10 20.27
N VAL A 468 -21.32 -13.34 19.53
CA VAL A 468 -21.80 -12.65 18.31
C VAL A 468 -21.44 -13.49 17.09
N PRO A 469 -22.43 -13.96 16.30
CA PRO A 469 -22.14 -14.63 15.05
C PRO A 469 -21.46 -13.66 14.06
N CYS A 470 -20.47 -14.14 13.33
CA CYS A 470 -19.72 -13.30 12.39
C CYS A 470 -19.23 -14.11 11.17
N GLU A 471 -18.89 -13.39 10.12
CA GLU A 471 -18.14 -13.91 8.99
C GLU A 471 -16.65 -13.59 9.18
N VAL A 472 -15.80 -14.54 8.89
CA VAL A 472 -14.35 -14.38 8.92
C VAL A 472 -13.78 -14.71 7.56
N ARG A 473 -12.93 -13.83 7.04
CA ARG A 473 -12.25 -13.98 5.75
C ARG A 473 -10.76 -14.17 5.97
N LEU A 474 -10.26 -15.31 5.53
CA LEU A 474 -8.84 -15.64 5.57
C LEU A 474 -8.25 -15.43 4.18
N TYR A 475 -7.24 -14.56 4.09
CA TYR A 475 -6.58 -14.20 2.85
C TYR A 475 -5.18 -14.81 2.78
N GLU A 476 -4.88 -15.40 1.65
CA GLU A 476 -3.54 -15.85 1.24
C GLU A 476 -3.11 -15.04 0.01
N ASN A 477 -1.87 -15.22 -0.44
CA ASN A 477 -1.38 -14.54 -1.63
C ASN A 477 -2.25 -14.87 -2.85
N ILE A 478 -2.57 -13.84 -3.65
CA ILE A 478 -3.37 -13.96 -4.87
C ILE A 478 -2.69 -14.81 -5.95
N VAL A 479 -1.35 -14.90 -5.88
CA VAL A 479 -0.53 -15.70 -6.79
C VAL A 479 0.02 -16.94 -6.08
N ASP A 480 0.29 -17.99 -6.87
CA ASP A 480 0.91 -19.22 -6.41
C ASP A 480 2.41 -18.97 -6.20
N GLU A 481 2.86 -18.99 -4.95
CA GLU A 481 4.25 -18.67 -4.58
C GLU A 481 5.26 -19.65 -5.16
N GLU A 482 4.89 -20.92 -5.32
CA GLU A 482 5.77 -21.97 -5.83
C GLU A 482 6.01 -21.84 -7.34
N LYS A 483 4.99 -21.35 -8.07
CA LYS A 483 5.05 -21.16 -9.53
C LYS A 483 5.57 -19.79 -9.95
N GLY A 484 5.67 -18.84 -9.00
CA GLY A 484 5.99 -17.46 -9.28
C GLY A 484 4.79 -16.66 -9.80
N VAL A 485 4.97 -15.33 -9.92
CA VAL A 485 3.88 -14.41 -10.26
C VAL A 485 3.32 -14.63 -11.67
N TYR A 486 4.19 -14.91 -12.63
CA TYR A 486 3.81 -15.05 -14.05
C TYR A 486 4.23 -16.42 -14.60
N ASN A 487 3.40 -16.96 -15.49
CA ASN A 487 3.73 -18.13 -16.29
C ASN A 487 4.56 -17.74 -17.54
N GLU A 488 4.92 -18.73 -18.37
CA GLU A 488 5.69 -18.53 -19.60
C GLU A 488 5.00 -17.63 -20.63
N ASP A 489 3.67 -17.58 -20.61
CA ASP A 489 2.86 -16.71 -21.49
C ASP A 489 2.68 -15.28 -20.95
N GLY A 490 3.25 -14.97 -19.77
CA GLY A 490 3.12 -13.68 -19.10
C GLY A 490 1.78 -13.45 -18.42
N GLU A 491 1.00 -14.51 -18.20
CA GLU A 491 -0.25 -14.47 -17.43
C GLU A 491 0.03 -14.82 -15.96
N LEU A 492 -0.89 -14.36 -15.05
CA LEU A 492 -0.73 -14.62 -13.62
C LEU A 492 -0.94 -16.09 -13.24
N ASN A 493 -0.05 -16.63 -12.45
CA ASN A 493 -0.25 -17.90 -11.75
C ASN A 493 -1.13 -17.67 -10.52
N LEU A 494 -2.45 -17.79 -10.67
CA LEU A 494 -3.39 -17.52 -9.59
C LEU A 494 -3.43 -18.66 -8.57
N ASN A 495 -3.52 -18.29 -7.28
CA ASN A 495 -3.78 -19.19 -6.17
C ASN A 495 -5.30 -19.36 -6.00
N PRO A 496 -5.86 -20.55 -6.31
CA PRO A 496 -7.31 -20.78 -6.18
C PRO A 496 -7.80 -20.73 -4.73
N ASN A 497 -6.89 -20.87 -3.76
CA ASN A 497 -7.18 -20.85 -2.33
C ASN A 497 -6.82 -19.50 -1.67
N SER A 498 -6.74 -18.43 -2.45
CA SER A 498 -6.38 -17.10 -1.96
C SER A 498 -7.39 -16.47 -1.01
N LEU A 499 -8.62 -16.98 -0.94
CA LEU A 499 -9.69 -16.54 -0.05
C LEU A 499 -10.45 -17.73 0.49
N THR A 500 -10.55 -17.83 1.83
CA THR A 500 -11.43 -18.74 2.54
C THR A 500 -12.44 -17.92 3.35
N ILE A 501 -13.74 -18.17 3.15
CA ILE A 501 -14.82 -17.50 3.86
C ILE A 501 -15.42 -18.45 4.89
N ILE A 502 -15.38 -18.09 6.16
CA ILE A 502 -15.98 -18.80 7.29
C ILE A 502 -17.23 -18.03 7.72
N LYS A 503 -18.40 -18.64 7.53
CA LYS A 503 -19.69 -17.99 7.80
C LYS A 503 -20.28 -18.28 9.16
N ASN A 504 -19.77 -19.27 9.86
CA ASN A 504 -20.30 -19.78 11.14
C ASN A 504 -19.31 -19.57 12.29
N ALA A 505 -18.56 -18.50 12.25
CA ALA A 505 -17.67 -18.11 13.34
C ALA A 505 -18.42 -17.32 14.40
N PHE A 506 -17.86 -17.28 15.61
CA PHE A 506 -18.38 -16.50 16.72
C PHE A 506 -17.26 -15.69 17.36
N VAL A 507 -17.55 -14.46 17.73
CA VAL A 507 -16.68 -13.61 18.55
C VAL A 507 -17.33 -13.36 19.92
N GLU A 508 -16.51 -13.01 20.90
CA GLU A 508 -17.00 -12.70 22.25
C GLU A 508 -17.96 -11.50 22.25
N GLU A 509 -18.80 -11.42 23.27
CA GLU A 509 -19.86 -10.42 23.42
C GLU A 509 -19.37 -8.97 23.47
N SER A 510 -18.10 -8.71 23.79
CA SER A 510 -17.53 -7.36 23.80
C SER A 510 -17.52 -6.69 22.42
N LEU A 511 -17.65 -7.48 21.34
CA LEU A 511 -17.74 -7.00 19.97
C LEU A 511 -19.17 -6.85 19.44
N LYS A 512 -20.18 -6.99 20.32
CA LYS A 512 -21.58 -6.84 19.92
C LYS A 512 -21.88 -5.42 19.43
N GLY A 513 -22.42 -5.32 18.21
CA GLY A 513 -22.82 -4.05 17.63
C GLY A 513 -21.65 -3.15 17.19
N THR A 514 -20.43 -3.68 17.09
CA THR A 514 -19.28 -2.92 16.62
C THR A 514 -19.48 -2.45 15.18
N THR A 515 -19.19 -1.17 14.92
CA THR A 515 -19.28 -0.52 13.60
C THR A 515 -18.00 0.21 13.23
N GLU A 516 -17.14 0.45 14.20
CA GLU A 516 -15.86 1.14 13.97
C GLU A 516 -14.84 0.16 13.35
N VAL A 517 -14.17 0.62 12.31
CA VAL A 517 -13.08 -0.13 11.67
C VAL A 517 -11.88 -0.14 12.60
N GLU A 518 -11.74 -1.21 13.37
CA GLU A 518 -10.67 -1.41 14.34
C GLU A 518 -10.01 -2.77 14.13
N GLN A 519 -8.72 -2.86 14.48
CA GLN A 519 -7.96 -4.10 14.47
C GLN A 519 -8.00 -4.77 15.84
N TYR A 520 -8.08 -6.11 15.83
CA TYR A 520 -8.08 -6.97 17.02
C TYR A 520 -7.10 -8.12 16.84
N GLN A 521 -6.51 -8.58 17.94
CA GLN A 521 -5.91 -9.89 17.95
C GLN A 521 -6.96 -10.91 18.37
N PHE A 522 -7.33 -11.82 17.48
CA PHE A 522 -8.09 -13.00 17.82
C PHE A 522 -7.13 -14.00 18.45
N VAL A 523 -7.33 -14.25 19.74
CA VAL A 523 -6.44 -15.06 20.56
C VAL A 523 -6.15 -16.40 19.87
N ARG A 524 -4.86 -16.74 19.70
CA ARG A 524 -4.35 -17.93 19.04
C ARG A 524 -4.60 -18.03 17.52
N ASN A 525 -5.39 -17.14 16.94
CA ASN A 525 -5.76 -17.18 15.52
C ASN A 525 -4.96 -16.19 14.63
N GLY A 526 -4.81 -14.95 15.06
CA GLY A 526 -4.14 -13.92 14.25
C GLY A 526 -4.62 -12.52 14.57
N PHE A 527 -4.27 -11.58 13.69
CA PHE A 527 -4.78 -10.21 13.72
C PHE A 527 -5.86 -10.04 12.64
N PHE A 528 -6.96 -9.39 13.04
CA PHE A 528 -8.14 -9.22 12.21
C PHE A 528 -8.61 -7.77 12.25
N CYS A 529 -9.26 -7.33 11.19
CA CYS A 529 -9.86 -6.01 11.07
C CYS A 529 -11.32 -6.12 10.69
N LEU A 530 -12.19 -5.30 11.29
CA LEU A 530 -13.57 -5.19 10.84
C LEU A 530 -13.61 -4.67 9.40
N ASP A 531 -14.30 -5.38 8.51
CA ASP A 531 -14.38 -4.97 7.10
C ASP A 531 -15.21 -3.68 6.95
N SER A 532 -14.60 -2.67 6.33
CA SER A 532 -15.20 -1.35 6.18
C SER A 532 -16.37 -1.29 5.17
N LYS A 533 -16.51 -2.31 4.33
CA LYS A 533 -17.47 -2.32 3.21
C LYS A 533 -18.65 -3.26 3.47
N ASP A 534 -18.37 -4.46 3.94
CA ASP A 534 -19.34 -5.55 4.00
C ASP A 534 -19.88 -5.81 5.41
N SER A 535 -19.24 -5.29 6.45
CA SER A 535 -19.67 -5.49 7.84
C SER A 535 -21.01 -4.82 8.12
N ARG A 536 -21.81 -5.47 8.98
CA ARG A 536 -23.10 -4.95 9.50
C ARG A 536 -23.14 -5.18 10.99
N PRO A 537 -23.84 -4.33 11.79
CA PRO A 537 -23.91 -4.48 13.23
C PRO A 537 -24.42 -5.85 13.69
N GLU A 538 -25.34 -6.44 12.92
CA GLU A 538 -25.96 -7.74 13.22
C GLU A 538 -25.11 -8.92 12.74
N MET A 539 -24.23 -8.70 11.77
CA MET A 539 -23.34 -9.71 11.18
C MET A 539 -22.01 -9.05 10.82
N PRO A 540 -21.12 -8.85 11.79
CA PRO A 540 -19.80 -8.29 11.52
C PRO A 540 -18.97 -9.21 10.63
N VAL A 541 -18.17 -8.61 9.75
CA VAL A 541 -17.24 -9.30 8.86
C VAL A 541 -15.82 -8.92 9.26
N PHE A 542 -14.98 -9.92 9.54
CA PHE A 542 -13.60 -9.71 9.94
C PHE A 542 -12.62 -10.22 8.88
N ASN A 543 -11.76 -9.35 8.40
CA ASN A 543 -10.66 -9.67 7.50
C ASN A 543 -9.43 -10.06 8.30
N ARG A 544 -8.84 -11.23 8.03
CA ARG A 544 -7.52 -11.55 8.59
C ARG A 544 -6.47 -10.64 7.97
N ILE A 545 -5.80 -9.87 8.81
CA ILE A 545 -4.67 -9.04 8.42
C ILE A 545 -3.45 -9.95 8.19
N VAL A 546 -3.10 -10.71 9.23
CA VAL A 546 -1.92 -11.56 9.26
C VAL A 546 -2.05 -12.64 10.35
N SER A 547 -1.40 -13.78 10.15
CA SER A 547 -1.30 -14.85 11.17
C SER A 547 -0.36 -14.44 12.31
N LEU A 548 -0.38 -15.17 13.43
CA LEU A 548 0.52 -14.91 14.57
C LEU A 548 1.98 -15.29 14.30
N LYS A 549 2.22 -16.27 13.43
CA LYS A 549 3.57 -16.76 13.13
C LYS A 549 4.19 -15.93 12.01
N SER A 550 5.46 -15.59 12.15
CA SER A 550 6.26 -14.94 11.12
C SER A 550 7.23 -15.94 10.50
N SER A 551 7.36 -15.91 9.17
CA SER A 551 8.47 -16.55 8.43
C SER A 551 9.69 -15.63 8.30
N TYR A 552 9.52 -14.34 8.50
CA TYR A 552 10.60 -13.34 8.47
C TYR A 552 11.36 -13.30 9.80
N ASN A 553 12.68 -13.26 9.73
CA ASN A 553 13.56 -13.10 10.89
C ASN A 553 14.49 -11.90 10.68
N PRO A 554 14.30 -10.77 11.41
CA PRO A 554 15.09 -9.55 11.26
C PRO A 554 16.59 -9.74 11.59
N HIS A 555 16.95 -10.80 12.33
CA HIS A 555 18.33 -11.09 12.69
C HIS A 555 19.08 -11.98 11.67
N LYS A 556 18.41 -12.38 10.57
CA LYS A 556 18.97 -13.19 9.49
C LYS A 556 18.98 -12.48 8.14
N ALA A 557 18.46 -11.25 8.09
CA ALA A 557 18.38 -10.43 6.88
C ALA A 557 19.66 -9.60 6.68
#